data_2fd2c87fd5fa40beb46075f4ba668012
#
_entry.id   2fd2c87fd5fa40beb46075f4ba668012
#
_cell.length_a   1.000
_cell.length_b   1.000
_cell.length_c   1.000
_cell.angle_alpha   90.00
_cell.angle_beta   90.00
_cell.angle_gamma   90.00
#
_symmetry.space_group_name_H-M   'P 1'
#
loop_
_entity.id
_entity.type
_entity.pdbx_description
1 polymer ?
#
loop_
_entity_poly.entity_id
_entity_poly.type
_entity_poly.pdbx_seq_one_letter_code
_entity_poly.pdbx_strand_id
1 'polypeptide(L)'
;MIRLLHDSHKPVYTIGVAAELLGCHPRTLRIYEGAGLIRPKRSVKRYRLYSQYDLTLMKRICGLMEEWDLTLSGARALFEMADRFHIEIERMLDKMLEGLK
;
A
#
# COMPACT_ATOMS: atom_id res chain seq x y z
N MET A 1 -7.41 -11.96 22.42
CA MET A 1 -6.86 -11.12 21.34
C MET A 1 -5.36 -11.12 21.37
N ILE A 2 -4.75 -11.36 20.23
CA ILE A 2 -3.29 -11.39 20.14
C ILE A 2 -2.78 -9.97 19.94
N ARG A 3 -1.89 -9.57 20.83
CA ARG A 3 -1.25 -8.27 20.71
C ARG A 3 -0.03 -8.40 19.79
N LEU A 4 0.15 -7.44 18.91
CA LEU A 4 1.34 -7.39 18.09
C LEU A 4 2.57 -7.14 18.97
N LEU A 5 3.63 -7.88 18.69
CA LEU A 5 4.87 -7.77 19.45
C LEU A 5 5.78 -6.67 18.93
N HIS A 6 5.40 -6.02 17.83
CA HIS A 6 6.16 -4.94 17.24
C HIS A 6 5.24 -3.88 16.69
N ASP A 7 5.79 -2.71 16.44
CA ASP A 7 5.09 -1.60 15.81
C ASP A 7 4.64 -2.00 14.41
N SER A 8 3.39 -1.72 14.06
CA SER A 8 2.84 -2.02 12.72
C SER A 8 3.59 -1.30 11.60
N HIS A 9 4.30 -0.22 11.92
CA HIS A 9 5.11 0.52 10.95
C HIS A 9 6.55 0.04 10.88
N LYS A 10 6.92 -0.97 11.66
CA LYS A 10 8.27 -1.51 11.61
C LYS A 10 8.51 -2.25 10.30
N PRO A 11 9.55 -1.89 9.51
CA PRO A 11 9.81 -2.51 8.22
C PRO A 11 10.55 -3.84 8.42
N VAL A 12 9.80 -4.94 8.40
CA VAL A 12 10.33 -6.26 8.71
C VAL A 12 10.17 -7.29 7.59
N TYR A 13 9.35 -7.00 6.57
CA TYR A 13 9.06 -7.96 5.50
C TYR A 13 9.87 -7.65 4.25
N THR A 14 10.59 -8.64 3.72
CA THR A 14 11.26 -8.51 2.42
C THR A 14 10.20 -8.46 1.31
N ILE A 15 10.60 -8.01 0.12
CA ILE A 15 9.67 -7.95 -1.01
C ILE A 15 9.11 -9.33 -1.37
N GLY A 16 9.93 -10.38 -1.25
CA GLY A 16 9.48 -11.75 -1.53
C GLY A 16 8.38 -12.20 -0.55
N VAL A 17 8.61 -11.97 0.74
CA VAL A 17 7.63 -12.32 1.77
C VAL A 17 6.37 -11.46 1.64
N ALA A 18 6.54 -10.16 1.42
CA ALA A 18 5.42 -9.25 1.26
C ALA A 18 4.53 -9.67 0.09
N ALA A 19 5.13 -9.98 -1.05
CA ALA A 19 4.41 -10.42 -2.23
C ALA A 19 3.65 -11.72 -1.97
N GLU A 20 4.29 -12.65 -1.29
CA GLU A 20 3.66 -13.92 -0.93
C GLU A 20 2.44 -13.70 -0.03
N LEU A 21 2.57 -12.85 0.99
CA LEU A 21 1.47 -12.54 1.89
C LEU A 21 0.31 -11.83 1.19
N LEU A 22 0.62 -11.01 0.19
CA LEU A 22 -0.38 -10.28 -0.59
C LEU A 22 -0.94 -11.10 -1.74
N GLY A 23 -0.35 -12.24 -2.04
CA GLY A 23 -0.81 -13.09 -3.14
C GLY A 23 -0.49 -12.51 -4.52
N CYS A 24 0.62 -11.80 -4.65
CA CYS A 24 1.02 -11.20 -5.92
C CYS A 24 2.49 -11.48 -6.21
N HIS A 25 2.93 -11.10 -7.41
CA HIS A 25 4.33 -11.22 -7.79
C HIS A 25 5.12 -10.02 -7.25
N PRO A 26 6.40 -10.20 -6.86
CA PRO A 26 7.23 -9.06 -6.43
C PRO A 26 7.26 -7.90 -7.42
N ARG A 27 7.16 -8.18 -8.72
CA ARG A 27 7.09 -7.15 -9.76
C ARG A 27 5.94 -6.18 -9.53
N THR A 28 4.81 -6.69 -9.06
CA THR A 28 3.63 -5.87 -8.78
C THR A 28 3.95 -4.82 -7.72
N LEU A 29 4.67 -5.21 -6.67
CA LEU A 29 5.07 -4.26 -5.62
C LEU A 29 6.03 -3.21 -6.16
N ARG A 30 6.96 -3.60 -7.04
CA ARG A 30 7.88 -2.64 -7.65
C ARG A 30 7.15 -1.64 -8.54
N ILE A 31 6.15 -2.10 -9.27
CA ILE A 31 5.32 -1.23 -10.13
C ILE A 31 4.57 -0.22 -9.28
N TYR A 32 3.98 -0.66 -8.16
CA TYR A 32 3.22 0.22 -7.28
C TYR A 32 4.13 1.21 -6.57
N GLU A 33 5.33 0.80 -6.21
CA GLU A 33 6.33 1.71 -5.66
C GLU A 33 6.71 2.77 -6.70
N GLY A 34 6.96 2.34 -7.94
CA GLY A 34 7.31 3.24 -9.03
C GLY A 34 6.21 4.26 -9.32
N ALA A 35 4.96 3.90 -9.08
CA ALA A 35 3.82 4.80 -9.25
C ALA A 35 3.59 5.71 -8.03
N GLY A 36 4.37 5.53 -6.96
CA GLY A 36 4.25 6.36 -5.76
C GLY A 36 3.12 5.96 -4.83
N LEU A 37 2.54 4.77 -5.01
CA LEU A 37 1.43 4.32 -4.19
C LEU A 37 1.87 3.73 -2.86
N ILE A 38 3.08 3.16 -2.80
CA ILE A 38 3.68 2.65 -1.58
C ILE A 38 5.13 3.09 -1.55
N ARG A 39 5.68 3.23 -0.34
CA ARG A 39 7.06 3.69 -0.13
C ARG A 39 7.74 2.84 0.92
N PRO A 40 8.23 1.65 0.54
CA PRO A 40 8.90 0.78 1.50
C PRO A 40 10.21 1.41 1.97
N LYS A 41 10.64 1.07 3.17
CA LYS A 41 11.93 1.47 3.68
C LYS A 41 13.01 0.65 2.99
N ARG A 42 14.24 1.16 3.00
CA ARG A 42 15.41 0.42 2.51
C ARG A 42 16.24 -0.02 3.70
N SER A 43 16.75 -1.24 3.65
CA SER A 43 17.69 -1.73 4.65
C SER A 43 19.06 -1.08 4.47
N VAL A 44 19.96 -1.34 5.39
CA VAL A 44 21.35 -0.90 5.26
C VAL A 44 21.97 -1.40 3.95
N LYS A 45 21.60 -2.61 3.52
CA LYS A 45 22.06 -3.20 2.26
C LYS A 45 21.20 -2.78 1.06
N ARG A 46 20.28 -1.84 1.27
CA ARG A 46 19.48 -1.18 0.23
C ARG A 46 18.45 -2.05 -0.47
N TYR A 47 18.03 -3.14 0.12
CA TYR A 47 16.87 -3.86 -0.39
C TYR A 47 15.59 -3.40 0.33
N ARG A 48 14.45 -3.61 -0.32
CA ARG A 48 13.15 -3.13 0.17
C ARG A 48 12.70 -3.89 1.39
N LEU A 49 12.16 -3.14 2.38
CA LEU A 49 11.52 -3.71 3.56
C LEU A 49 10.16 -3.07 3.76
N TYR A 50 9.16 -3.92 3.94
CA TYR A 50 7.78 -3.52 4.09
C TYR A 50 7.32 -3.72 5.53
N SER A 51 6.44 -2.84 6.00
CA SER A 51 5.82 -2.97 7.31
C SER A 51 4.45 -3.63 7.18
N GLN A 52 3.86 -4.02 8.30
CA GLN A 52 2.49 -4.50 8.34
C GLN A 52 1.54 -3.41 7.80
N TYR A 53 1.81 -2.15 8.15
CA TYR A 53 1.04 -1.01 7.66
C TYR A 53 1.09 -0.94 6.13
N ASP A 54 2.27 -1.12 5.54
CA ASP A 54 2.43 -1.11 4.08
C ASP A 54 1.58 -2.20 3.43
N LEU A 55 1.59 -3.40 3.99
CA LEU A 55 0.82 -4.52 3.45
C LEU A 55 -0.68 -4.25 3.53
N THR A 56 -1.14 -3.70 4.63
CA THR A 56 -2.55 -3.35 4.81
C THR A 56 -2.97 -2.27 3.83
N LEU A 57 -2.14 -1.23 3.69
CA LEU A 57 -2.40 -0.14 2.74
C LEU A 57 -2.46 -0.68 1.31
N MET A 58 -1.52 -1.55 0.95
CA MET A 58 -1.48 -2.14 -0.38
C MET A 58 -2.75 -2.93 -0.69
N LYS A 59 -3.25 -3.72 0.26
CA LYS A 59 -4.49 -4.46 0.09
C LYS A 59 -5.66 -3.51 -0.15
N ARG A 60 -5.72 -2.42 0.59
CA ARG A 60 -6.80 -1.44 0.44
C ARG A 60 -6.73 -0.73 -0.91
N ILE A 61 -5.53 -0.39 -1.36
CA ILE A 61 -5.34 0.23 -2.68
C ILE A 61 -5.80 -0.72 -3.79
N CYS A 62 -5.41 -1.99 -3.72
CA CYS A 62 -5.83 -2.98 -4.70
C CYS A 62 -7.35 -3.15 -4.71
N GLY A 63 -7.97 -3.18 -3.53
CA GLY A 63 -9.42 -3.26 -3.39
C GLY A 63 -10.12 -2.07 -4.02
N LEU A 64 -9.58 -0.87 -3.79
CA LEU A 64 -10.13 0.35 -4.38
C LEU A 64 -10.04 0.32 -5.90
N MET A 65 -8.88 -0.07 -6.43
CA MET A 65 -8.69 -0.12 -7.87
C MET A 65 -9.66 -1.10 -8.52
N GLU A 66 -9.88 -2.23 -7.89
CA GLU A 66 -10.81 -3.24 -8.40
C GLU A 66 -12.26 -2.75 -8.36
N GLU A 67 -12.69 -2.22 -7.21
CA GLU A 67 -14.07 -1.79 -7.03
C GLU A 67 -14.44 -0.58 -7.90
N TRP A 68 -13.50 0.32 -8.11
CA TRP A 68 -13.73 1.52 -8.88
C TRP A 68 -13.22 1.42 -10.31
N ASP A 69 -12.76 0.23 -10.69
CA ASP A 69 -12.21 -0.02 -12.03
C ASP A 69 -11.13 0.99 -12.39
N LEU A 70 -10.24 1.27 -11.45
CA LEU A 70 -9.16 2.23 -11.65
C LEU A 70 -7.95 1.57 -12.30
N THR A 71 -7.35 2.28 -13.24
CA THR A 71 -6.03 1.92 -13.75
C THR A 71 -4.98 2.37 -12.74
N LEU A 72 -3.75 1.92 -12.94
CA LEU A 72 -2.62 2.38 -12.12
C LEU A 72 -2.46 3.90 -12.20
N SER A 73 -2.63 4.45 -13.41
CA SER A 73 -2.57 5.90 -13.61
C SER A 73 -3.68 6.63 -12.86
N GLY A 74 -4.88 6.04 -12.83
CA GLY A 74 -6.00 6.60 -12.07
C GLY A 74 -5.73 6.63 -10.58
N ALA A 75 -5.21 5.54 -10.04
CA ALA A 75 -4.86 5.46 -8.63
C ALA A 75 -3.75 6.47 -8.28
N ARG A 76 -2.75 6.57 -9.16
CA ARG A 76 -1.68 7.55 -8.99
C ARG A 76 -2.22 8.99 -8.95
N ALA A 77 -3.15 9.31 -9.85
CA ALA A 77 -3.76 10.63 -9.89
C ALA A 77 -4.51 10.95 -8.60
N LEU A 78 -5.26 9.97 -8.07
CA LEU A 78 -5.97 10.14 -6.80
C LEU A 78 -5.01 10.43 -5.65
N PHE A 79 -3.91 9.70 -5.58
CA PHE A 79 -2.93 9.88 -4.51
C PHE A 79 -2.22 11.22 -4.63
N GLU A 80 -1.94 11.64 -5.86
CA GLU A 80 -1.32 12.95 -6.09
C GLU A 80 -2.28 14.09 -5.70
N MET A 81 -3.56 13.95 -6.02
CA MET A 81 -4.56 14.93 -5.60
C MET A 81 -4.69 14.98 -4.08
N ALA A 82 -4.71 13.81 -3.43
CA ALA A 82 -4.77 13.76 -1.98
C ALA A 82 -3.59 14.51 -1.34
N ASP A 83 -2.40 14.31 -1.90
CA ASP A 83 -1.19 14.98 -1.42
C ASP A 83 -1.29 16.50 -1.60
N ARG A 84 -1.69 16.95 -2.78
CA ARG A 84 -1.79 18.38 -3.09
C ARG A 84 -2.84 19.10 -2.27
N PHE A 85 -3.93 18.44 -1.96
CA PHE A 85 -5.01 19.03 -1.17
C PHE A 85 -4.96 18.64 0.30
N HIS A 86 -3.84 18.04 0.74
CA HIS A 86 -3.61 17.66 2.14
C HIS A 86 -4.70 16.74 2.68
N ILE A 87 -5.17 15.83 1.83
CA ILE A 87 -6.15 14.81 2.25
C ILE A 87 -5.39 13.58 2.73
N GLU A 88 -5.73 13.12 3.92
CA GLU A 88 -5.12 11.93 4.49
C GLU A 88 -5.54 10.69 3.69
N ILE A 89 -4.58 9.90 3.25
CA ILE A 89 -4.82 8.74 2.38
C ILE A 89 -5.74 7.72 3.03
N GLU A 90 -5.50 7.37 4.29
CA GLU A 90 -6.35 6.38 4.98
C GLU A 90 -7.79 6.85 5.04
N ARG A 91 -7.98 8.13 5.32
CA ARG A 91 -9.32 8.70 5.40
C ARG A 91 -10.01 8.71 4.03
N MET A 92 -9.26 9.05 2.99
CA MET A 92 -9.78 9.02 1.63
C MET A 92 -10.21 7.60 1.24
N LEU A 93 -9.37 6.60 1.53
CA LEU A 93 -9.69 5.22 1.24
C LEU A 93 -10.93 4.74 2.00
N ASP A 94 -11.03 5.12 3.27
CA ASP A 94 -12.22 4.78 4.08
C ASP A 94 -13.49 5.31 3.44
N LYS A 95 -13.47 6.57 3.01
CA LYS A 95 -14.64 7.20 2.40
C LYS A 95 -14.99 6.58 1.06
N MET A 96 -13.99 6.32 0.23
CA MET A 96 -14.21 5.76 -1.10
C MET A 96 -14.70 4.31 -1.05
N LEU A 97 -14.27 3.54 -0.05
CA LEU A 97 -14.68 2.14 0.12
C LEU A 97 -15.97 1.97 0.93
N GLU A 98 -16.39 3.01 1.63
CA GLU A 98 -17.53 2.96 2.56
C GLU A 98 -18.85 2.60 1.89
N GLY A 99 -19.06 3.05 0.67
CA GLY A 99 -20.30 2.84 -0.05
C GLY A 99 -20.34 1.58 -0.91
N LEU A 100 -19.35 0.72 -0.81
CA LEU A 100 -19.18 -0.42 -1.71
C LEU A 100 -19.61 -1.76 -1.11
N LYS A 101 -20.49 -1.76 -0.18
CA LYS A 101 -20.96 -2.99 0.46
C LYS A 101 -22.23 -3.51 -0.17
#